data_fee7ab8ee9185bffa676d18787e62840
#
_entry.id   fee7ab8ee9185bffa676d18787e62840
#
_cell.length_a   1.000
_cell.length_b   1.000
_cell.length_c   1.000
_cell.angle_alpha   90.00
_cell.angle_beta   90.00
_cell.angle_gamma   90.00
#
_symmetry.space_group_name_H-M   'P 1'
#
loop_
_entity.id
_entity.type
_entity.pdbx_description
1 polymer ?
#
loop_
_entity_poly.entity_id
_entity_poly.type
_entity_poly.pdbx_seq_one_letter_code
_entity_poly.pdbx_strand_id
1 'polypeptide(L)'
;MELTTNPDWPQIALYALGGALLLMILFRLPVVGRVLRFAVSLGLLAVALFILIQQAPYQPQMGRVAERLGLDPQQVTGREVRIKMASDGHFWADATVNGVRRRMLIDSGATVTALSERTAAAARVEGTSAPVPVVLRTANGMAPARAASVEELRLGNIVARDLKVVVSPAFGEMEVIGMNFLSKLASWRVEGRTLILVPNDPRPERNRSNPVRP
;
A
#
# COMPACT_ATOMS: atom_id res chain seq x y z
N MET A 1 -35.05 20.73 36.32
CA MET A 1 -34.22 20.16 35.22
C MET A 1 -34.31 18.66 35.35
N GLU A 2 -35.40 18.09 34.75
CA GLU A 2 -35.70 16.64 34.86
C GLU A 2 -34.96 15.91 33.73
N LEU A 3 -34.00 15.09 34.14
CA LEU A 3 -33.38 14.13 33.26
C LEU A 3 -34.32 12.93 33.15
N THR A 4 -35.22 12.96 32.16
CA THR A 4 -35.99 11.79 31.76
C THR A 4 -35.10 10.83 30.95
N THR A 5 -34.35 10.02 31.62
CA THR A 5 -33.70 8.84 31.05
C THR A 5 -34.53 7.64 31.43
N ASN A 6 -35.54 7.35 30.67
CA ASN A 6 -36.13 6.04 30.68
C ASN A 6 -35.95 5.42 29.28
N PRO A 7 -34.90 4.64 29.02
CA PRO A 7 -34.84 3.89 27.80
C PRO A 7 -35.95 2.85 27.85
N ASP A 8 -36.79 2.75 26.81
CA ASP A 8 -37.86 1.77 26.67
C ASP A 8 -37.33 0.32 26.48
N TRP A 9 -36.36 -0.05 27.33
CA TRP A 9 -35.71 -1.37 27.32
C TRP A 9 -36.71 -2.54 27.36
N PRO A 10 -37.81 -2.48 28.15
CA PRO A 10 -38.78 -3.57 28.15
C PRO A 10 -39.51 -3.71 26.82
N GLN A 11 -39.81 -2.61 26.14
CA GLN A 11 -40.48 -2.63 24.83
C GLN A 11 -39.51 -3.12 23.76
N ILE A 12 -38.27 -2.65 23.75
CA ILE A 12 -37.21 -3.10 22.83
C ILE A 12 -36.96 -4.60 23.03
N ALA A 13 -36.87 -5.06 24.27
CA ALA A 13 -36.70 -6.48 24.60
C ALA A 13 -37.88 -7.33 24.11
N LEU A 14 -39.12 -6.85 24.25
CA LEU A 14 -40.32 -7.54 23.78
C LEU A 14 -40.32 -7.66 22.24
N TYR A 15 -39.99 -6.57 21.53
CA TYR A 15 -39.87 -6.60 20.07
C TYR A 15 -38.73 -7.50 19.59
N ALA A 16 -37.59 -7.49 20.28
CA ALA A 16 -36.47 -8.36 19.99
C ALA A 16 -36.83 -9.85 20.19
N LEU A 17 -37.54 -10.14 21.30
CA LEU A 17 -38.01 -11.52 21.58
C LEU A 17 -39.04 -11.98 20.56
N GLY A 18 -40.02 -11.13 20.20
CA GLY A 18 -41.00 -11.39 19.16
C GLY A 18 -40.36 -11.62 17.79
N GLY A 19 -39.40 -10.79 17.43
CA GLY A 19 -38.60 -10.92 16.19
C GLY A 19 -37.77 -12.21 16.15
N ALA A 20 -37.14 -12.56 17.26
CA ALA A 20 -36.38 -13.82 17.37
C ALA A 20 -37.28 -15.06 17.26
N LEU A 21 -38.46 -15.02 17.89
CA LEU A 21 -39.46 -16.10 17.79
C LEU A 21 -39.96 -16.24 16.37
N LEU A 22 -40.29 -15.13 15.70
CA LEU A 22 -40.74 -15.12 14.31
C LEU A 22 -39.66 -15.69 13.38
N LEU A 23 -38.43 -15.28 13.54
CA LEU A 23 -37.29 -15.84 12.81
C LEU A 23 -37.15 -17.34 13.04
N MET A 24 -37.23 -17.78 14.30
CA MET A 24 -37.16 -19.21 14.63
C MET A 24 -38.26 -20.02 13.92
N ILE A 25 -39.49 -19.50 13.84
CA ILE A 25 -40.58 -20.11 13.12
C ILE A 25 -40.34 -20.16 11.61
N LEU A 26 -39.87 -19.02 11.03
CA LEU A 26 -39.53 -18.95 9.61
C LEU A 26 -38.44 -19.96 9.22
N PHE A 27 -37.41 -20.10 10.04
CA PHE A 27 -36.33 -21.08 9.81
C PHE A 27 -36.79 -22.54 9.92
N ARG A 28 -37.93 -22.82 10.61
CA ARG A 28 -38.49 -24.18 10.72
C ARG A 28 -39.33 -24.57 9.51
N LEU A 29 -39.82 -23.63 8.72
CA LEU A 29 -40.61 -23.94 7.52
C LEU A 29 -39.72 -24.60 6.45
N PRO A 30 -40.15 -25.76 5.86
CA PRO A 30 -39.24 -26.56 5.02
C PRO A 30 -38.81 -25.88 3.73
N VAL A 31 -39.63 -24.99 3.19
CA VAL A 31 -39.29 -24.21 1.96
C VAL A 31 -38.67 -22.88 2.31
N VAL A 32 -39.33 -22.09 3.16
CA VAL A 32 -38.87 -20.73 3.56
C VAL A 32 -37.54 -20.79 4.29
N GLY A 33 -37.38 -21.74 5.23
CA GLY A 33 -36.15 -21.92 5.98
C GLY A 33 -34.96 -22.35 5.10
N ARG A 34 -35.20 -23.06 3.99
CA ARG A 34 -34.13 -23.42 3.05
C ARG A 34 -33.65 -22.19 2.25
N VAL A 35 -34.61 -21.42 1.73
CA VAL A 35 -34.31 -20.18 0.98
C VAL A 35 -33.63 -19.15 1.89
N LEU A 36 -34.15 -18.99 3.12
CA LEU A 36 -33.59 -18.03 4.07
C LEU A 36 -32.15 -18.41 4.51
N ARG A 37 -31.89 -19.69 4.77
CA ARG A 37 -30.53 -20.18 5.06
C ARG A 37 -29.61 -19.97 3.88
N PHE A 38 -30.03 -20.23 2.66
CA PHE A 38 -29.24 -19.98 1.47
C PHE A 38 -28.93 -18.48 1.31
N ALA A 39 -29.91 -17.60 1.48
CA ALA A 39 -29.76 -16.17 1.39
C ALA A 39 -28.78 -15.62 2.47
N VAL A 40 -28.94 -16.11 3.73
CA VAL A 40 -28.01 -15.73 4.82
C VAL A 40 -26.60 -16.24 4.54
N SER A 41 -26.44 -17.48 4.08
CA SER A 41 -25.11 -18.04 3.74
C SER A 41 -24.47 -17.27 2.59
N LEU A 42 -25.23 -16.90 1.57
CA LEU A 42 -24.74 -16.09 0.45
C LEU A 42 -24.35 -14.68 0.90
N GLY A 43 -25.15 -14.06 1.80
CA GLY A 43 -24.85 -12.76 2.40
C GLY A 43 -23.56 -12.79 3.23
N LEU A 44 -23.40 -13.81 4.07
CA LEU A 44 -22.18 -14.00 4.86
C LEU A 44 -20.95 -14.24 3.96
N LEU A 45 -21.11 -15.04 2.89
CA LEU A 45 -20.06 -15.26 1.91
C LEU A 45 -19.68 -13.96 1.20
N ALA A 46 -20.65 -13.15 0.81
CA ALA A 46 -20.41 -11.86 0.18
C ALA A 46 -19.68 -10.88 1.13
N VAL A 47 -20.09 -10.84 2.41
CA VAL A 47 -19.40 -10.04 3.44
C VAL A 47 -17.97 -10.53 3.67
N ALA A 48 -17.78 -11.85 3.79
CA ALA A 48 -16.44 -12.42 3.95
C ALA A 48 -15.55 -12.12 2.74
N LEU A 49 -16.08 -12.26 1.53
CA LEU A 49 -15.36 -11.91 0.30
C LEU A 49 -15.05 -10.42 0.23
N PHE A 50 -15.99 -9.57 0.65
CA PHE A 50 -15.79 -8.12 0.73
C PHE A 50 -14.67 -7.74 1.71
N ILE A 51 -14.65 -8.36 2.90
CA ILE A 51 -13.56 -8.18 3.89
C ILE A 51 -12.23 -8.67 3.32
N LEU A 52 -12.21 -9.84 2.67
CA LEU A 52 -11.01 -10.37 2.01
C LEU A 52 -10.50 -9.42 0.93
N ILE A 53 -11.39 -8.87 0.11
CA ILE A 53 -11.02 -7.89 -0.93
C ILE A 53 -10.47 -6.60 -0.30
N GLN A 54 -11.02 -6.14 0.82
CA GLN A 54 -10.50 -4.97 1.53
C GLN A 54 -9.12 -5.23 2.15
N GLN A 55 -8.84 -6.45 2.59
CA GLN A 55 -7.53 -6.84 3.13
C GLN A 55 -6.53 -7.26 2.05
N ALA A 56 -6.99 -7.56 0.83
CA ALA A 56 -6.17 -7.96 -0.31
C ALA A 56 -5.02 -6.99 -0.68
N PRO A 57 -5.15 -5.65 -0.48
CA PRO A 57 -4.07 -4.72 -0.77
C PRO A 57 -2.76 -5.02 -0.05
N TYR A 58 -2.79 -5.77 1.04
CA TYR A 58 -1.62 -6.04 1.87
C TYR A 58 -0.91 -7.38 1.57
N GLN A 59 -1.44 -8.19 0.63
CA GLN A 59 -0.84 -9.49 0.32
C GLN A 59 -0.22 -9.52 -1.08
N PRO A 60 1.11 -9.72 -1.20
CA PRO A 60 1.82 -9.72 -2.50
C PRO A 60 1.38 -10.85 -3.45
N GLN A 61 0.65 -11.84 -2.95
CA GLN A 61 0.16 -12.97 -3.77
C GLN A 61 -1.09 -12.63 -4.59
N MET A 62 -1.91 -11.68 -4.13
CA MET A 62 -3.13 -11.25 -4.83
C MET A 62 -2.82 -10.28 -6.00
N GLY A 63 -1.67 -9.62 -5.97
CA GLY A 63 -1.21 -8.74 -7.07
C GLY A 63 -1.14 -9.48 -8.42
N ARG A 64 -0.68 -10.74 -8.43
CA ARG A 64 -0.61 -11.55 -9.67
C ARG A 64 -1.98 -11.88 -10.25
N VAL A 65 -3.00 -12.02 -9.42
CA VAL A 65 -4.37 -12.28 -9.88
C VAL A 65 -4.99 -11.00 -10.43
N ALA A 66 -4.78 -9.87 -9.76
CA ALA A 66 -5.22 -8.56 -10.22
C ALA A 66 -4.56 -8.17 -11.55
N GLU A 67 -3.25 -8.46 -11.71
CA GLU A 67 -2.49 -8.26 -12.94
C GLU A 67 -3.07 -9.06 -14.12
N ARG A 68 -3.41 -10.34 -13.90
CA ARG A 68 -4.04 -11.19 -14.92
C ARG A 68 -5.45 -10.74 -15.30
N LEU A 69 -6.16 -10.09 -14.40
CA LEU A 69 -7.51 -9.56 -14.63
C LEU A 69 -7.50 -8.13 -15.19
N GLY A 70 -6.31 -7.54 -15.46
CA GLY A 70 -6.19 -6.17 -15.94
C GLY A 70 -6.59 -5.11 -14.90
N LEU A 71 -6.65 -5.49 -13.62
CA LEU A 71 -7.02 -4.63 -12.49
C LEU A 71 -5.79 -4.02 -11.81
N ASP A 72 -4.63 -4.09 -12.44
CA ASP A 72 -3.37 -3.59 -11.88
C ASP A 72 -3.49 -2.06 -11.65
N PRO A 73 -3.36 -1.60 -10.40
CA PRO A 73 -3.36 -0.18 -10.07
C PRO A 73 -2.10 0.54 -10.61
N GLN A 74 -1.06 -0.22 -10.99
CA GLN A 74 0.19 0.30 -11.53
C GLN A 74 0.37 -0.15 -12.98
N GLN A 75 0.52 0.80 -13.90
CA GLN A 75 0.69 0.53 -15.33
C GLN A 75 1.93 1.25 -15.86
N VAL A 76 2.66 0.58 -16.75
CA VAL A 76 3.73 1.19 -17.53
C VAL A 76 3.16 1.56 -18.89
N THR A 77 3.10 2.86 -19.20
CA THR A 77 2.57 3.38 -20.46
C THR A 77 3.69 4.14 -21.18
N GLY A 78 4.28 3.52 -22.17
CA GLY A 78 5.48 4.06 -22.82
C GLY A 78 6.63 4.17 -21.82
N ARG A 79 7.03 5.40 -21.52
CA ARG A 79 8.10 5.69 -20.55
C ARG A 79 7.56 6.01 -19.15
N GLU A 80 6.28 6.26 -19.00
CA GLU A 80 5.67 6.67 -17.74
C GLU A 80 5.22 5.46 -16.92
N VAL A 81 5.36 5.56 -15.61
CA VAL A 81 4.68 4.67 -14.67
C VAL A 81 3.49 5.42 -14.09
N ARG A 82 2.31 4.85 -14.25
CA ARG A 82 1.04 5.41 -13.80
C ARG A 82 0.51 4.58 -12.64
N ILE A 83 0.24 5.21 -11.50
CA ILE A 83 -0.21 4.58 -10.28
C ILE A 83 -1.54 5.19 -9.87
N LYS A 84 -2.60 4.38 -9.80
CA LYS A 84 -3.91 4.84 -9.33
C LYS A 84 -3.90 5.00 -7.81
N MET A 85 -4.54 6.06 -7.33
CA MET A 85 -4.76 6.28 -5.91
C MET A 85 -5.62 5.16 -5.34
N ALA A 86 -5.18 4.57 -4.25
CA ALA A 86 -5.90 3.53 -3.54
C ALA A 86 -7.12 4.11 -2.78
N SER A 87 -7.94 3.23 -2.20
CA SER A 87 -9.13 3.63 -1.45
C SER A 87 -8.81 4.41 -0.18
N ASP A 88 -7.62 4.21 0.37
CA ASP A 88 -7.09 4.92 1.54
C ASP A 88 -6.56 6.34 1.23
N GLY A 89 -6.64 6.76 -0.04
CA GLY A 89 -6.20 8.09 -0.49
C GLY A 89 -4.70 8.17 -0.78
N HIS A 90 -3.95 7.06 -0.71
CA HIS A 90 -2.51 7.03 -0.92
C HIS A 90 -2.14 6.40 -2.27
N PHE A 91 -0.90 6.64 -2.69
CA PHE A 91 -0.30 6.01 -3.85
C PHE A 91 0.63 4.89 -3.40
N TRP A 92 0.31 3.67 -3.79
CA TRP A 92 1.08 2.48 -3.47
C TRP A 92 1.72 1.93 -4.75
N ALA A 93 3.03 1.79 -4.72
CA ALA A 93 3.80 1.23 -5.82
C ALA A 93 4.24 -0.19 -5.52
N ASP A 94 4.13 -1.05 -6.53
CA ASP A 94 4.84 -2.33 -6.55
C ASP A 94 6.25 -2.09 -7.08
N ALA A 95 7.24 -2.30 -6.22
CA ALA A 95 8.64 -2.12 -6.53
C ALA A 95 9.46 -3.36 -6.15
N THR A 96 10.69 -3.45 -6.65
CA THR A 96 11.67 -4.43 -6.15
C THR A 96 12.85 -3.73 -5.52
N VAL A 97 13.26 -4.22 -4.36
CA VAL A 97 14.43 -3.79 -3.61
C VAL A 97 15.44 -4.93 -3.71
N ASN A 98 16.54 -4.75 -4.45
CA ASN A 98 17.53 -5.80 -4.75
C ASN A 98 16.87 -7.11 -5.22
N GLY A 99 15.86 -7.01 -6.09
CA GLY A 99 15.09 -8.16 -6.60
C GLY A 99 13.95 -8.63 -5.70
N VAL A 100 13.84 -8.18 -4.47
CA VAL A 100 12.75 -8.55 -3.55
C VAL A 100 11.54 -7.64 -3.76
N ARG A 101 10.42 -8.20 -4.21
CA ARG A 101 9.18 -7.44 -4.46
C ARG A 101 8.57 -6.93 -3.17
N ARG A 102 8.21 -5.65 -3.14
CA ARG A 102 7.56 -4.96 -2.02
C ARG A 102 6.53 -3.97 -2.54
N ARG A 103 5.47 -3.84 -1.78
CA ARG A 103 4.52 -2.75 -1.95
C ARG A 103 4.95 -1.59 -1.08
N MET A 104 5.18 -0.42 -1.69
CA MET A 104 5.78 0.73 -1.05
C MET A 104 4.86 1.94 -1.16
N LEU A 105 4.71 2.67 -0.07
CA LEU A 105 4.01 3.95 -0.05
C LEU A 105 4.85 5.02 -0.75
N ILE A 106 4.28 5.75 -1.69
CA ILE A 106 4.92 6.94 -2.24
C ILE A 106 4.56 8.14 -1.37
N ASP A 107 5.56 8.71 -0.71
CA ASP A 107 5.39 9.81 0.23
C ASP A 107 6.36 10.95 -0.09
N SER A 108 5.83 12.03 -0.67
CA SER A 108 6.60 13.25 -0.94
C SER A 108 6.96 14.04 0.33
N GLY A 109 6.35 13.74 1.47
CA GLY A 109 6.70 14.29 2.78
C GLY A 109 7.91 13.61 3.42
N ALA A 110 8.25 12.40 2.98
CA ALA A 110 9.44 11.70 3.44
C ALA A 110 10.68 12.15 2.66
N THR A 111 11.69 12.63 3.34
CA THR A 111 12.96 13.06 2.71
C THR A 111 13.73 11.88 2.12
N VAL A 112 13.70 10.74 2.79
CA VAL A 112 14.51 9.55 2.48
C VAL A 112 13.60 8.33 2.38
N THR A 113 13.90 7.45 1.43
CA THR A 113 13.27 6.13 1.29
C THR A 113 13.56 5.31 2.54
N ALA A 114 12.52 4.70 3.09
CA ALA A 114 12.58 3.96 4.34
C ALA A 114 12.15 2.51 4.14
N LEU A 115 12.88 1.60 4.76
CA LEU A 115 12.65 0.16 4.71
C LEU A 115 12.46 -0.40 6.11
N SER A 116 11.61 -1.41 6.20
CA SER A 116 11.50 -2.25 7.39
C SER A 116 12.76 -3.12 7.57
N GLU A 117 13.02 -3.56 8.79
CA GLU A 117 14.10 -4.53 9.06
C GLU A 117 13.90 -5.84 8.28
N ARG A 118 12.66 -6.27 8.14
CA ARG A 118 12.29 -7.47 7.39
C ARG A 118 12.67 -7.37 5.91
N THR A 119 12.38 -6.24 5.29
CA THR A 119 12.74 -6.00 3.90
C THR A 119 14.24 -5.86 3.73
N ALA A 120 14.90 -5.14 4.61
CA ALA A 120 16.35 -4.98 4.58
C ALA A 120 17.06 -6.35 4.68
N ALA A 121 16.62 -7.21 5.59
CA ALA A 121 17.17 -8.57 5.71
C ALA A 121 16.91 -9.42 4.46
N ALA A 122 15.67 -9.44 3.95
CA ALA A 122 15.31 -10.22 2.77
C ALA A 122 16.03 -9.76 1.49
N ALA A 123 16.21 -8.44 1.33
CA ALA A 123 16.88 -7.82 0.19
C ALA A 123 18.41 -7.70 0.36
N ARG A 124 18.97 -8.24 1.44
CA ARG A 124 20.40 -8.15 1.79
C ARG A 124 20.93 -6.72 1.73
N VAL A 125 20.14 -5.79 2.25
CA VAL A 125 20.52 -4.38 2.31
C VAL A 125 21.54 -4.19 3.41
N GLU A 126 22.79 -4.02 3.02
CA GLU A 126 23.89 -3.82 3.94
C GLU A 126 23.85 -2.42 4.54
N GLY A 127 24.13 -2.32 5.83
CA GLY A 127 24.37 -1.04 6.48
C GLY A 127 25.65 -0.39 5.92
N THR A 128 25.72 0.93 5.94
CA THR A 128 26.98 1.62 5.70
C THR A 128 28.03 1.14 6.71
N SER A 129 29.28 1.01 6.28
CA SER A 129 30.42 0.46 7.07
C SER A 129 30.68 1.14 8.42
N ALA A 130 30.07 2.27 8.69
CA ALA A 130 29.99 2.89 10.00
C ALA A 130 28.51 2.91 10.43
N PRO A 131 28.11 2.17 11.46
CA PRO A 131 26.76 2.24 12.01
C PRO A 131 26.57 3.57 12.74
N VAL A 132 26.36 4.65 11.98
CA VAL A 132 25.95 5.91 12.58
C VAL A 132 24.46 5.78 12.89
N PRO A 133 24.08 5.78 14.17
CA PRO A 133 22.68 5.77 14.52
C PRO A 133 22.04 7.07 14.00
N VAL A 134 21.07 6.92 13.14
CA VAL A 134 20.26 8.03 12.61
C VAL A 134 19.00 8.10 13.43
N VAL A 135 18.64 9.29 13.86
CA VAL A 135 17.33 9.51 14.49
C VAL A 135 16.43 10.15 13.47
N LEU A 136 15.35 9.46 13.16
CA LEU A 136 14.33 9.95 12.23
C LEU A 136 13.24 10.70 12.99
N ARG A 137 12.84 11.82 12.45
CA ARG A 137 11.61 12.50 12.88
C ARG A 137 10.46 11.97 12.05
N THR A 138 9.54 11.25 12.67
CA THR A 138 8.34 10.70 12.07
C THR A 138 7.09 11.39 12.60
N ALA A 139 5.94 11.16 11.98
CA ALA A 139 4.66 11.64 12.49
C ALA A 139 4.36 11.14 13.92
N ASN A 140 4.89 9.97 14.29
CA ASN A 140 4.72 9.34 15.61
C ASN A 140 5.85 9.70 16.61
N GLY A 141 6.72 10.65 16.27
CA GLY A 141 7.85 11.07 17.10
C GLY A 141 9.21 10.66 16.55
N MET A 142 10.19 10.62 17.44
CA MET A 142 11.57 10.27 17.10
C MET A 142 11.74 8.75 17.08
N ALA A 143 12.31 8.24 16.00
CA ALA A 143 12.55 6.80 15.83
C ALA A 143 14.02 6.52 15.53
N PRO A 144 14.66 5.53 16.19
CA PRO A 144 16.00 5.09 15.82
C PRO A 144 15.99 4.41 14.46
N ALA A 145 17.00 4.68 13.66
CA ALA A 145 17.18 4.07 12.36
C ALA A 145 18.68 3.88 12.07
N ARG A 146 18.98 3.06 11.09
CA ARG A 146 20.31 2.92 10.53
C ARG A 146 20.34 3.36 9.07
N ALA A 147 21.39 4.01 8.66
CA ALA A 147 21.62 4.33 7.25
C ALA A 147 22.08 3.07 6.51
N ALA A 148 21.58 2.93 5.29
CA ALA A 148 21.91 1.82 4.39
C ALA A 148 21.86 2.28 2.93
N SER A 149 22.28 1.42 2.01
CA SER A 149 22.17 1.65 0.57
C SER A 149 21.53 0.44 -0.10
N VAL A 150 20.65 0.70 -1.05
CA VAL A 150 20.05 -0.31 -1.93
C VAL A 150 20.75 -0.25 -3.26
N GLU A 151 21.30 -1.37 -3.73
CA GLU A 151 21.99 -1.46 -5.02
C GLU A 151 21.05 -1.13 -6.18
N GLU A 152 19.84 -1.71 -6.14
CA GLU A 152 18.82 -1.44 -7.15
C GLU A 152 17.42 -1.38 -6.53
N LEU A 153 16.74 -0.24 -6.70
CA LEU A 153 15.31 -0.11 -6.49
C LEU A 153 14.65 0.07 -7.86
N ARG A 154 13.78 -0.87 -8.23
CA ARG A 154 13.06 -0.85 -9.52
C ARG A 154 11.56 -0.69 -9.30
N LEU A 155 10.98 0.25 -10.03
CA LEU A 155 9.54 0.54 -10.04
C LEU A 155 9.05 0.58 -11.49
N GLY A 156 8.44 -0.48 -11.96
CA GLY A 156 8.12 -0.64 -13.37
C GLY A 156 9.39 -0.59 -14.25
N ASN A 157 9.45 0.37 -15.16
CA ASN A 157 10.62 0.63 -16.01
C ASN A 157 11.61 1.66 -15.40
N ILE A 158 11.33 2.19 -14.21
CA ILE A 158 12.20 3.13 -13.50
C ILE A 158 13.18 2.34 -12.65
N VAL A 159 14.47 2.67 -12.76
CA VAL A 159 15.54 2.05 -11.97
C VAL A 159 16.36 3.12 -11.27
N ALA A 160 16.44 3.03 -9.94
CA ALA A 160 17.37 3.82 -9.16
C ALA A 160 18.46 2.91 -8.59
N ARG A 161 19.71 3.27 -8.84
CA ARG A 161 20.89 2.55 -8.34
C ARG A 161 21.51 3.30 -7.18
N ASP A 162 22.18 2.56 -6.29
CA ASP A 162 22.89 3.10 -5.13
C ASP A 162 22.04 4.09 -4.33
N LEU A 163 20.78 3.71 -4.13
CA LEU A 163 19.83 4.55 -3.43
C LEU A 163 20.06 4.49 -1.92
N LYS A 164 20.37 5.63 -1.32
CA LYS A 164 20.48 5.74 0.13
C LYS A 164 19.11 5.56 0.77
N VAL A 165 19.05 4.73 1.78
CA VAL A 165 17.82 4.41 2.51
C VAL A 165 18.07 4.44 4.00
N VAL A 166 16.99 4.48 4.77
CA VAL A 166 17.03 4.26 6.21
C VAL A 166 16.27 3.00 6.54
N VAL A 167 16.74 2.27 7.51
CA VAL A 167 16.10 1.03 8.00
C VAL A 167 15.76 1.23 9.46
N SER A 168 14.51 0.97 9.84
CA SER A 168 14.06 1.13 11.21
C SER A 168 12.97 0.12 11.57
N PRO A 169 13.00 -0.45 12.78
CA PRO A 169 11.92 -1.28 13.29
C PRO A 169 10.62 -0.49 13.50
N ALA A 170 10.70 0.85 13.62
CA ALA A 170 9.54 1.70 13.83
C ALA A 170 8.57 1.71 12.65
N PHE A 171 9.01 1.30 11.46
CA PHE A 171 8.13 1.18 10.28
C PHE A 171 7.31 -0.12 10.27
N GLY A 172 7.58 -1.06 11.17
CA GLY A 172 6.89 -2.36 11.17
C GLY A 172 7.09 -3.09 9.84
N GLU A 173 6.02 -3.20 9.05
CA GLU A 173 6.04 -3.78 7.71
C GLU A 173 5.85 -2.74 6.59
N MET A 174 5.83 -1.44 6.94
CA MET A 174 5.64 -0.36 5.97
C MET A 174 6.96 0.01 5.30
N GLU A 175 6.90 0.10 3.98
CA GLU A 175 7.98 0.57 3.13
C GLU A 175 7.59 1.91 2.51
N VAL A 176 8.49 2.86 2.46
CA VAL A 176 8.22 4.22 1.97
C VAL A 176 9.23 4.60 0.91
N ILE A 177 8.75 5.09 -0.23
CA ILE A 177 9.55 5.76 -1.27
C ILE A 177 9.50 7.26 -0.99
N GLY A 178 10.63 7.84 -0.64
CA GLY A 178 10.78 9.24 -0.30
C GLY A 178 11.28 10.12 -1.45
N MET A 179 11.47 11.41 -1.12
CA MET A 179 11.93 12.43 -2.08
C MET A 179 13.30 12.14 -2.70
N ASN A 180 14.17 11.44 -2.00
CA ASN A 180 15.48 11.07 -2.56
C ASN A 180 15.40 10.11 -3.76
N PHE A 181 14.28 9.38 -3.92
CA PHE A 181 13.96 8.64 -5.14
C PHE A 181 13.22 9.56 -6.13
N LEU A 182 12.17 10.25 -5.70
CA LEU A 182 11.32 11.05 -6.57
C LEU A 182 12.10 12.17 -7.27
N SER A 183 13.09 12.78 -6.61
CA SER A 183 13.95 13.82 -7.18
C SER A 183 14.93 13.32 -8.26
N LYS A 184 15.13 11.99 -8.36
CA LYS A 184 15.93 11.40 -9.47
C LYS A 184 15.13 11.26 -10.77
N LEU A 185 13.83 11.46 -10.73
CA LEU A 185 12.94 11.39 -11.91
C LEU A 185 13.06 12.68 -12.74
N ALA A 186 12.76 12.59 -14.03
CA ALA A 186 12.63 13.77 -14.89
C ALA A 186 11.46 14.65 -14.43
N SER A 187 10.35 14.00 -14.05
CA SER A 187 9.22 14.66 -13.40
C SER A 187 8.33 13.64 -12.71
N TRP A 188 7.54 14.11 -11.77
CA TRP A 188 6.40 13.39 -11.23
C TRP A 188 5.27 14.37 -10.98
N ARG A 189 4.03 13.91 -11.16
CA ARG A 189 2.83 14.73 -11.02
C ARG A 189 1.62 13.89 -10.69
N VAL A 190 0.61 14.53 -10.11
CA VAL A 190 -0.69 13.91 -9.86
C VAL A 190 -1.70 14.52 -10.81
N GLU A 191 -2.38 13.69 -11.60
CA GLU A 191 -3.48 14.06 -12.47
C GLU A 191 -4.75 13.37 -11.96
N GLY A 192 -5.65 14.15 -11.34
CA GLY A 192 -6.84 13.62 -10.68
C GLY A 192 -6.49 12.60 -9.60
N ARG A 193 -6.80 11.35 -9.81
CA ARG A 193 -6.49 10.24 -8.91
C ARG A 193 -5.36 9.32 -9.41
N THR A 194 -4.46 9.85 -10.23
CA THR A 194 -3.36 9.08 -10.81
C THR A 194 -2.04 9.81 -10.59
N LEU A 195 -1.08 9.16 -9.97
CA LEU A 195 0.31 9.59 -9.90
C LEU A 195 1.03 9.12 -11.16
N ILE A 196 1.74 10.02 -11.82
CA ILE A 196 2.52 9.78 -13.03
C ILE A 196 3.98 10.04 -12.70
N LEU A 197 4.82 9.04 -12.93
CA LEU A 197 6.26 9.08 -12.74
C LEU A 197 6.94 8.99 -14.10
N VAL A 198 7.81 9.93 -14.41
CA VAL A 198 8.57 9.98 -15.67
C VAL A 198 10.04 9.74 -15.35
N PRO A 199 10.66 8.66 -15.83
CA PRO A 199 12.07 8.41 -15.58
C PRO A 199 12.94 9.47 -16.22
N ASN A 200 14.05 9.77 -15.55
CA ASN A 200 15.11 10.57 -16.17
C ASN A 200 15.74 9.74 -17.30
N ASP A 201 15.92 10.36 -18.46
CA ASP A 201 16.63 9.70 -19.57
C ASP A 201 18.12 9.71 -19.22
N PRO A 202 18.81 8.58 -19.15
CA PRO A 202 20.24 8.62 -19.28
C PRO A 202 20.52 9.01 -20.73
N ARG A 203 20.50 10.31 -21.03
CA ARG A 203 21.07 10.79 -22.28
C ARG A 203 22.48 10.25 -22.32
N PRO A 204 22.90 9.51 -23.39
CA PRO A 204 24.30 9.21 -23.57
C PRO A 204 25.02 10.57 -23.51
N GLU A 205 26.03 10.66 -22.67
CA GLU A 205 26.88 11.83 -22.61
C GLU A 205 27.28 12.17 -24.04
N ARG A 206 26.69 13.25 -24.56
CA ARG A 206 27.04 13.73 -25.88
C ARG A 206 28.47 14.14 -25.77
N ASN A 207 29.37 13.28 -26.31
CA ASN A 207 30.81 13.45 -26.35
C ASN A 207 31.16 14.93 -26.66
N ARG A 208 31.52 15.68 -25.62
CA ARG A 208 31.96 17.08 -25.73
C ARG A 208 33.42 17.18 -26.18
N SER A 209 33.86 16.23 -26.98
CA SER A 209 35.20 16.24 -27.54
C SER A 209 35.11 16.28 -29.07
N ASN A 210 34.75 17.42 -29.61
CA ASN A 210 35.33 17.88 -30.86
C ASN A 210 35.35 19.42 -30.92
N PRO A 211 36.43 20.09 -30.52
CA PRO A 211 36.67 21.43 -30.93
C PRO A 211 37.08 21.37 -32.40
N VAL A 212 36.13 21.80 -33.29
CA VAL A 212 36.49 22.15 -34.64
C VAL A 212 37.52 23.28 -34.52
N ARG A 213 38.74 22.99 -34.87
CA ARG A 213 39.77 24.03 -35.16
C ARG A 213 39.63 24.43 -36.60
N PRO A 214 39.92 25.74 -36.90
CA PRO A 214 39.75 26.37 -38.18
C PRO A 214 40.70 25.84 -39.25
#